data_1758bc5cce357a0fef4929917dad9cf2
#
_entry.id   1758bc5cce357a0fef4929917dad9cf2
#
_cell.length_a   1.000
_cell.length_b   1.000
_cell.length_c   1.000
_cell.angle_alpha   90.00
_cell.angle_beta   90.00
_cell.angle_gamma   90.00
#
_symmetry.space_group_name_H-M   'P 1'
#
loop_
_entity.id
_entity.type
_entity.pdbx_description
1 polymer ?
#
loop_
_entity_poly.entity_id
_entity_poly.type
_entity_poly.pdbx_seq_one_letter_code
_entity_poly.pdbx_strand_id
1 'polypeptide(L)'
;FKKEQLGPASYDLLLGNKIRLFKSTEHACIDVKNYEDALKYTHKYKNKIIEHYTYTDLITSKDFFVLHPGDFVLCDTMEYIGFSKKFAGQIMGRSSIGRLGVIVHATAGFFDPGFEGFGTLEMANLGKISVKLYPGMKIAQMGFYKLENPCEVSYAERKGSKYTKNNQAASSKIMQDFK
;
A
#
# COMPACT_ATOMS: atom_id res chain seq x y z
N PHE A 1 -0.25 -20.09 2.09
CA PHE A 1 -0.22 -20.23 3.55
C PHE A 1 1.07 -20.91 3.99
N LYS A 2 1.79 -20.29 4.94
CA LYS A 2 3.03 -20.84 5.52
C LYS A 2 2.87 -20.89 7.04
N LYS A 3 3.12 -22.06 7.62
CA LYS A 3 2.91 -22.31 9.05
C LYS A 3 3.79 -21.42 9.94
N GLU A 4 4.99 -21.08 9.48
CA GLU A 4 5.96 -20.22 10.17
C GLU A 4 5.54 -18.74 10.27
N GLN A 5 4.52 -18.34 9.52
CA GLN A 5 3.93 -17.00 9.57
C GLN A 5 2.70 -16.95 10.49
N LEU A 6 2.20 -18.11 10.97
CA LEU A 6 1.03 -18.15 11.82
C LEU A 6 1.39 -17.76 13.25
N GLY A 7 0.77 -16.69 13.73
CA GLY A 7 0.75 -16.29 15.14
C GLY A 7 -0.47 -16.83 15.88
N PRO A 8 -0.57 -16.62 17.20
CA PRO A 8 -1.71 -17.08 18.00
C PRO A 8 -3.07 -16.51 17.54
N ALA A 9 -3.11 -15.26 17.07
CA ALA A 9 -4.33 -14.57 16.65
C ALA A 9 -4.14 -13.75 15.36
N SER A 10 -3.01 -13.92 14.66
CA SER A 10 -2.69 -13.17 13.46
C SER A 10 -1.85 -14.01 12.51
N TYR A 11 -1.69 -13.51 11.31
CA TYR A 11 -0.79 -14.07 10.30
C TYR A 11 0.23 -13.00 9.89
N ASP A 12 1.51 -13.30 10.01
CA ASP A 12 2.58 -12.38 9.60
C ASP A 12 2.57 -12.21 8.08
N LEU A 13 2.70 -10.96 7.63
CA LEU A 13 2.83 -10.60 6.23
C LEU A 13 4.27 -10.19 5.94
N LEU A 14 4.76 -10.64 4.78
CA LEU A 14 6.10 -10.37 4.32
C LEU A 14 6.11 -9.14 3.38
N LEU A 15 7.16 -8.35 3.48
CA LEU A 15 7.39 -7.21 2.60
C LEU A 15 7.64 -7.71 1.17
N GLY A 16 6.89 -7.20 0.24
CA GLY A 16 7.10 -7.44 -1.19
C GLY A 16 8.37 -6.77 -1.71
N ASN A 17 8.63 -6.91 -2.97
CA ASN A 17 9.82 -6.35 -3.60
C ASN A 17 9.52 -5.15 -4.51
N LYS A 18 8.27 -4.73 -4.58
CA LYS A 18 7.82 -3.61 -5.40
C LYS A 18 7.56 -2.40 -4.53
N ILE A 19 8.17 -1.29 -4.90
CA ILE A 19 8.14 -0.06 -4.12
C ILE A 19 7.80 1.09 -5.05
N ARG A 20 6.86 1.92 -4.63
CA ARG A 20 6.49 3.14 -5.31
C ARG A 20 6.91 4.32 -4.45
N LEU A 21 7.81 5.13 -4.98
CA LEU A 21 8.33 6.32 -4.32
C LEU A 21 7.54 7.56 -4.75
N PHE A 22 7.42 8.52 -3.86
CA PHE A 22 6.93 9.85 -4.20
C PHE A 22 8.11 10.74 -4.53
N LYS A 23 8.09 11.36 -5.71
CA LYS A 23 9.07 12.38 -6.08
C LYS A 23 8.62 13.74 -5.60
N SER A 24 9.56 14.55 -5.15
CA SER A 24 9.34 15.98 -4.97
C SER A 24 8.96 16.59 -6.32
N THR A 25 7.92 17.40 -6.35
CA THR A 25 7.44 18.09 -7.53
C THR A 25 7.47 19.60 -7.30
N GLU A 26 7.43 20.38 -8.37
CA GLU A 26 7.25 21.84 -8.31
C GLU A 26 5.80 22.23 -7.96
N HIS A 27 4.89 21.26 -7.90
CA HIS A 27 3.52 21.50 -7.52
C HIS A 27 3.39 21.75 -6.01
N ALA A 28 2.70 22.82 -5.66
CA ALA A 28 2.49 23.20 -4.27
C ALA A 28 1.54 22.26 -3.51
N CYS A 29 0.67 21.53 -4.24
CA CYS A 29 -0.32 20.63 -3.63
C CYS A 29 -0.77 19.53 -4.60
N ILE A 30 -1.40 18.50 -4.05
CA ILE A 30 -2.13 17.48 -4.82
C ILE A 30 -3.61 17.87 -4.83
N ASP A 31 -4.16 18.15 -6.00
CA ASP A 31 -5.59 18.34 -6.17
C ASP A 31 -6.27 16.97 -6.34
N VAL A 32 -7.07 16.56 -5.35
CA VAL A 32 -7.72 15.24 -5.35
C VAL A 32 -8.81 15.09 -6.42
N LYS A 33 -9.38 16.20 -6.92
CA LYS A 33 -10.33 16.18 -8.05
C LYS A 33 -9.62 15.97 -9.39
N ASN A 34 -8.42 16.51 -9.51
CA ASN A 34 -7.59 16.45 -10.73
C ASN A 34 -6.34 15.61 -10.47
N TYR A 35 -6.47 14.52 -9.70
CA TYR A 35 -5.35 13.71 -9.24
C TYR A 35 -4.53 13.09 -10.37
N GLU A 36 -5.16 12.76 -11.51
CA GLU A 36 -4.43 12.28 -12.70
C GLU A 36 -3.50 13.36 -13.27
N ASP A 37 -3.94 14.62 -13.25
CA ASP A 37 -3.11 15.76 -13.68
C ASP A 37 -1.99 16.03 -12.66
N ALA A 38 -2.24 15.80 -11.38
CA ALA A 38 -1.22 15.89 -10.34
C ALA A 38 -0.17 14.77 -10.42
N LEU A 39 -0.53 13.60 -10.95
CA LEU A 39 0.38 12.48 -11.20
C LEU A 39 1.19 12.64 -12.49
N LYS A 40 0.65 13.40 -13.43
CA LYS A 40 1.22 13.70 -14.74
C LYS A 40 1.32 15.20 -14.87
N TYR A 41 2.49 15.76 -14.73
CA TYR A 41 2.64 17.15 -15.10
C TYR A 41 3.54 17.28 -16.32
N THR A 42 3.17 18.18 -17.22
CA THR A 42 3.93 18.47 -18.41
C THR A 42 4.49 19.86 -18.31
N HIS A 43 5.79 20.03 -18.54
CA HIS A 43 6.33 21.35 -18.74
C HIS A 43 6.99 21.44 -20.13
N LYS A 44 6.90 22.65 -20.72
CA LYS A 44 7.48 22.91 -22.00
C LYS A 44 8.89 23.44 -21.82
N TYR A 45 9.88 22.64 -22.22
CA TYR A 45 11.29 23.07 -22.24
C TYR A 45 11.84 22.98 -23.65
N LYS A 46 12.32 24.10 -24.17
CA LYS A 46 12.92 24.20 -25.53
C LYS A 46 12.05 23.55 -26.62
N ASN A 47 10.75 23.86 -26.64
CA ASN A 47 9.76 23.30 -27.57
C ASN A 47 9.50 21.76 -27.46
N LYS A 48 10.02 21.10 -26.44
CA LYS A 48 9.65 19.72 -26.11
C LYS A 48 8.70 19.71 -24.93
N ILE A 49 7.68 18.87 -25.02
CA ILE A 49 6.81 18.55 -23.89
C ILE A 49 7.52 17.43 -23.11
N ILE A 50 7.82 17.67 -21.84
CA ILE A 50 8.40 16.68 -20.95
C ILE A 50 7.30 16.28 -19.97
N GLU A 51 6.92 15.02 -19.99
CA GLU A 51 5.95 14.45 -19.03
C GLU A 51 6.70 14.01 -17.77
N HIS A 52 6.22 14.49 -16.63
CA HIS A 52 6.72 14.09 -15.32
C HIS A 52 5.60 13.38 -14.56
N TYR A 53 5.97 12.36 -13.80
CA TYR A 53 5.05 11.65 -12.92
C TYR A 53 5.45 11.91 -11.48
N THR A 54 4.49 12.19 -10.62
CA THR A 54 4.70 12.35 -9.17
C THR A 54 5.10 11.05 -8.49
N TYR A 55 4.76 9.91 -9.10
CA TYR A 55 5.28 8.61 -8.67
C TYR A 55 6.38 8.17 -9.60
N THR A 56 7.44 7.62 -9.04
CA THR A 56 8.39 6.85 -9.83
C THR A 56 7.73 5.58 -10.32
N ASP A 57 8.24 5.04 -11.41
CA ASP A 57 7.95 3.68 -11.80
C ASP A 57 8.19 2.73 -10.64
N LEU A 58 7.43 1.65 -10.66
CA LEU A 58 7.54 0.60 -9.68
C LEU A 58 8.96 0.03 -9.69
N ILE A 59 9.72 0.36 -8.66
CA ILE A 59 11.08 -0.17 -8.50
C ILE A 59 10.96 -1.59 -7.97
N THR A 60 11.60 -2.54 -8.64
CA THR A 60 11.79 -3.88 -8.10
C THR A 60 13.15 -3.95 -7.43
N SER A 61 13.18 -3.99 -6.10
CA SER A 61 14.42 -4.23 -5.38
C SER A 61 14.55 -5.71 -5.03
N LYS A 62 15.66 -6.32 -5.41
CA LYS A 62 15.96 -7.71 -5.08
C LYS A 62 16.65 -7.85 -3.73
N ASP A 63 17.42 -6.83 -3.34
CA ASP A 63 18.28 -6.91 -2.16
C ASP A 63 17.70 -6.18 -0.96
N PHE A 64 17.55 -4.88 -1.05
CA PHE A 64 17.01 -4.02 0.02
C PHE A 64 16.60 -2.66 -0.54
N PHE A 65 15.85 -1.91 0.25
CA PHE A 65 15.69 -0.47 0.07
C PHE A 65 15.90 0.28 1.39
N VAL A 66 16.22 1.56 1.30
CA VAL A 66 16.43 2.43 2.46
C VAL A 66 15.27 3.41 2.55
N LEU A 67 14.60 3.41 3.70
CA LEU A 67 13.54 4.37 4.01
C LEU A 67 14.15 5.47 4.89
N HIS A 68 14.33 6.66 4.30
CA HIS A 68 14.91 7.79 5.01
C HIS A 68 13.89 8.47 5.92
N PRO A 69 14.33 9.24 6.94
CA PRO A 69 13.43 10.06 7.75
C PRO A 69 12.55 10.97 6.88
N GLY A 70 11.24 10.92 7.11
CA GLY A 70 10.27 11.69 6.34
C GLY A 70 9.83 11.09 5.01
N ASP A 71 10.44 9.99 4.57
CA ASP A 71 9.99 9.30 3.36
C ASP A 71 8.60 8.68 3.59
N PHE A 72 7.78 8.74 2.53
CA PHE A 72 6.55 8.01 2.40
C PHE A 72 6.58 7.20 1.10
N VAL A 73 6.27 5.91 1.19
CA VAL A 73 6.34 4.97 0.06
C VAL A 73 5.13 4.04 0.05
N LEU A 74 4.76 3.54 -1.12
CA LEU A 74 3.81 2.43 -1.24
C LEU A 74 4.58 1.15 -1.56
N CYS A 75 4.37 0.13 -0.74
CA CYS A 75 4.93 -1.20 -0.95
C CYS A 75 3.79 -2.23 -1.10
N ASP A 76 4.11 -3.41 -1.58
CA ASP A 76 3.18 -4.55 -1.58
C ASP A 76 3.54 -5.57 -0.49
N THR A 77 2.58 -6.42 -0.16
CA THR A 77 2.82 -7.66 0.57
C THR A 77 3.31 -8.73 -0.41
N MET A 78 4.08 -9.71 0.06
CA MET A 78 4.38 -10.89 -0.76
C MET A 78 3.16 -11.80 -0.93
N GLU A 79 2.26 -11.74 0.03
CA GLU A 79 1.05 -12.56 0.05
C GLU A 79 -0.03 -11.96 -0.85
N TYR A 80 -0.63 -12.80 -1.67
CA TYR A 80 -1.91 -12.52 -2.29
C TYR A 80 -3.00 -12.85 -1.27
N ILE A 81 -3.79 -11.85 -0.89
CA ILE A 81 -4.77 -11.89 0.20
C ILE A 81 -6.15 -12.05 -0.41
N GLY A 82 -6.95 -12.98 0.12
CA GLY A 82 -8.34 -13.15 -0.28
C GLY A 82 -9.24 -13.44 0.91
N PHE A 83 -10.37 -12.75 0.96
CA PHE A 83 -11.40 -12.95 1.98
C PHE A 83 -12.69 -13.48 1.38
N SER A 84 -13.29 -14.50 2.04
CA SER A 84 -14.65 -14.90 1.72
C SER A 84 -15.66 -13.89 2.30
N LYS A 85 -16.93 -14.01 1.94
CA LYS A 85 -18.02 -13.18 2.49
C LYS A 85 -18.20 -13.30 4.03
N LYS A 86 -17.53 -14.26 4.67
CA LYS A 86 -17.65 -14.54 6.12
C LYS A 86 -16.51 -13.93 6.95
N PHE A 87 -15.47 -13.38 6.32
CA PHE A 87 -14.32 -12.87 7.03
C PHE A 87 -13.91 -11.50 6.51
N ALA A 88 -13.49 -10.66 7.43
CA ALA A 88 -12.76 -9.43 7.17
C ALA A 88 -11.35 -9.54 7.75
N GLY A 89 -10.45 -8.65 7.34
CA GLY A 89 -9.11 -8.59 7.88
C GLY A 89 -8.69 -7.18 8.25
N GLN A 90 -7.67 -7.09 9.10
CA GLN A 90 -7.04 -5.82 9.42
C GLN A 90 -5.53 -5.98 9.43
N ILE A 91 -4.85 -5.19 8.60
CA ILE A 91 -3.40 -5.04 8.66
C ILE A 91 -3.04 -4.22 9.88
N MET A 92 -2.04 -4.69 10.60
CA MET A 92 -1.43 -4.00 11.72
C MET A 92 0.09 -4.03 11.57
N GLY A 93 0.77 -3.01 12.08
CA GLY A 93 2.22 -3.01 12.17
C GLY A 93 2.72 -4.04 13.19
N ARG A 94 3.99 -4.40 13.06
CA ARG A 94 4.70 -5.20 14.07
C ARG A 94 5.44 -4.28 15.03
N SER A 95 5.38 -4.58 16.32
CA SER A 95 6.00 -3.73 17.35
C SER A 95 7.50 -3.53 17.15
N SER A 96 8.22 -4.53 16.64
CA SER A 96 9.66 -4.41 16.34
C SER A 96 9.95 -3.41 15.22
N ILE A 97 9.05 -3.24 14.25
CA ILE A 97 9.16 -2.27 13.17
C ILE A 97 8.74 -0.89 13.66
N GLY A 98 7.64 -0.80 14.40
CA GLY A 98 7.17 0.47 14.97
C GLY A 98 8.19 1.11 15.94
N ARG A 99 8.95 0.29 16.68
CA ARG A 99 10.02 0.79 17.57
C ARG A 99 11.23 1.38 16.84
N LEU A 100 11.37 1.14 15.55
CA LEU A 100 12.35 1.80 14.68
C LEU A 100 11.82 3.12 14.10
N GLY A 101 10.57 3.50 14.43
CA GLY A 101 9.92 4.70 13.90
C GLY A 101 9.23 4.47 12.55
N VAL A 102 9.12 3.24 12.07
CA VAL A 102 8.47 2.92 10.79
C VAL A 102 7.02 2.52 11.03
N ILE A 103 6.09 3.25 10.40
CA ILE A 103 4.71 2.81 10.24
C ILE A 103 4.56 2.02 8.94
N VAL A 104 3.60 1.10 8.89
CA VAL A 104 3.41 0.21 7.73
C VAL A 104 2.10 0.45 6.99
N HIS A 105 1.18 1.16 7.59
CA HIS A 105 -0.01 1.71 6.93
C HIS A 105 -0.41 3.03 7.60
N ALA A 106 -0.81 4.00 6.80
CA ALA A 106 -1.13 5.34 7.30
C ALA A 106 -2.56 5.41 7.87
N THR A 107 -3.55 4.87 7.17
CA THR A 107 -4.96 5.05 7.56
C THR A 107 -5.84 3.81 7.39
N ALA A 108 -5.82 3.15 6.24
CA ALA A 108 -6.85 2.21 5.83
C ALA A 108 -6.36 0.75 5.91
N GLY A 109 -6.20 0.25 7.13
CA GLY A 109 -5.75 -1.13 7.37
C GLY A 109 -6.85 -2.19 7.28
N PHE A 110 -8.11 -1.82 7.04
CA PHE A 110 -9.23 -2.76 7.02
C PHE A 110 -9.49 -3.34 5.64
N PHE A 111 -9.67 -4.63 5.57
CA PHE A 111 -9.97 -5.40 4.37
C PHE A 111 -11.38 -5.97 4.48
N ASP A 112 -12.26 -5.49 3.64
CA ASP A 112 -13.66 -5.93 3.58
C ASP A 112 -13.79 -7.39 3.14
N PRO A 113 -14.89 -8.08 3.52
CA PRO A 113 -15.23 -9.38 2.98
C PRO A 113 -15.31 -9.36 1.45
N GLY A 114 -14.66 -10.33 0.80
CA GLY A 114 -14.57 -10.42 -0.66
C GLY A 114 -13.47 -9.57 -1.28
N PHE A 115 -12.60 -8.97 -0.48
CA PHE A 115 -11.35 -8.40 -1.00
C PHE A 115 -10.47 -9.51 -1.56
N GLU A 116 -9.80 -9.22 -2.67
CA GLU A 116 -8.83 -10.10 -3.31
C GLU A 116 -7.73 -9.25 -3.97
N GLY A 117 -6.45 -9.53 -3.65
CA GLY A 117 -5.32 -8.80 -4.20
C GLY A 117 -4.08 -8.82 -3.31
N PHE A 118 -3.00 -8.20 -3.76
CA PHE A 118 -1.88 -7.89 -2.89
C PHE A 118 -2.24 -6.72 -1.97
N GLY A 119 -1.84 -6.80 -0.69
CA GLY A 119 -2.01 -5.69 0.24
C GLY A 119 -1.06 -4.54 -0.12
N THR A 120 -1.57 -3.31 -0.18
CA THR A 120 -0.72 -2.12 -0.32
C THR A 120 -0.38 -1.61 1.07
N LEU A 121 0.92 -1.48 1.34
CA LEU A 121 1.47 -0.92 2.56
C LEU A 121 1.85 0.55 2.33
N GLU A 122 1.26 1.44 3.09
CA GLU A 122 1.53 2.88 3.08
C GLU A 122 2.59 3.19 4.14
N MET A 123 3.85 2.99 3.79
CA MET A 123 4.94 3.02 4.77
C MET A 123 5.58 4.39 4.89
N ALA A 124 5.89 4.80 6.13
CA ALA A 124 6.65 6.02 6.40
C ALA A 124 7.65 5.82 7.53
N ASN A 125 8.77 6.54 7.45
CA ASN A 125 9.75 6.62 8.53
C ASN A 125 9.55 7.93 9.31
N LEU A 126 8.98 7.82 10.50
CA LEU A 126 8.79 8.91 11.45
C LEU A 126 9.99 9.08 12.41
N GLY A 127 10.97 8.17 12.32
CA GLY A 127 12.20 8.21 13.11
C GLY A 127 13.19 9.24 12.58
N LYS A 128 14.35 9.30 13.22
CA LYS A 128 15.44 10.22 12.83
C LYS A 128 16.58 9.54 12.08
N ILE A 129 16.52 8.22 11.95
CA ILE A 129 17.58 7.39 11.35
C ILE A 129 16.99 6.62 10.19
N SER A 130 17.73 6.50 9.10
CA SER A 130 17.33 5.71 7.93
C SER A 130 17.25 4.22 8.29
N VAL A 131 16.21 3.56 7.81
CA VAL A 131 15.96 2.14 8.07
C VAL A 131 16.13 1.35 6.78
N LYS A 132 16.99 0.34 6.80
CA LYS A 132 17.16 -0.59 5.69
C LYS A 132 16.15 -1.72 5.82
N LEU A 133 15.36 -1.92 4.79
CA LEU A 133 14.29 -2.91 4.73
C LEU A 133 14.57 -3.91 3.61
N TYR A 134 14.25 -5.17 3.86
CA TYR A 134 14.56 -6.27 2.95
C TYR A 134 13.26 -6.94 2.47
N PRO A 135 13.07 -7.16 1.17
CA PRO A 135 12.00 -8.01 0.68
C PRO A 135 12.00 -9.39 1.35
N GLY A 136 10.83 -9.88 1.68
CA GLY A 136 10.68 -11.16 2.39
C GLY A 136 10.78 -11.07 3.92
N MET A 137 11.16 -9.91 4.49
CA MET A 137 11.10 -9.75 5.94
C MET A 137 9.66 -9.65 6.43
N LYS A 138 9.40 -10.11 7.66
CA LYS A 138 8.11 -9.93 8.32
C LYS A 138 7.91 -8.45 8.64
N ILE A 139 6.99 -7.79 7.96
CA ILE A 139 6.79 -6.34 8.04
C ILE A 139 5.50 -5.95 8.76
N ALA A 140 4.45 -6.71 8.56
CA ALA A 140 3.12 -6.47 9.09
C ALA A 140 2.50 -7.77 9.61
N GLN A 141 1.31 -7.69 10.17
CA GLN A 141 0.50 -8.84 10.53
C GLN A 141 -0.96 -8.58 10.17
N MET A 142 -1.69 -9.64 9.84
CA MET A 142 -3.12 -9.63 9.54
C MET A 142 -3.90 -10.23 10.69
N GLY A 143 -4.79 -9.46 11.29
CA GLY A 143 -5.84 -9.97 12.17
C GLY A 143 -7.07 -10.34 11.35
N PHE A 144 -7.86 -11.32 11.83
CA PHE A 144 -9.04 -11.81 11.14
C PHE A 144 -10.28 -11.64 12.00
N TYR A 145 -11.36 -11.18 11.39
CA TYR A 145 -12.67 -11.01 12.01
C TYR A 145 -13.67 -11.94 11.31
N LYS A 146 -14.23 -12.86 12.06
CA LYS A 146 -15.34 -13.68 11.57
C LYS A 146 -16.64 -12.88 11.73
N LEU A 147 -17.39 -12.74 10.65
CA LEU A 147 -18.72 -12.15 10.69
C LEU A 147 -19.71 -13.18 11.22
N GLU A 148 -20.71 -12.73 11.97
CA GLU A 148 -21.81 -13.57 12.45
C GLU A 148 -22.58 -14.16 11.26
N ASN A 149 -22.93 -13.29 10.29
CA ASN A 149 -23.54 -13.70 9.01
C ASN A 149 -22.65 -13.25 7.84
N PRO A 150 -22.65 -13.99 6.72
CA PRO A 150 -21.98 -13.53 5.52
C PRO A 150 -22.52 -12.18 5.06
N CYS A 151 -21.66 -11.28 4.56
CA CYS A 151 -22.15 -10.04 3.97
C CYS A 151 -23.01 -10.33 2.72
N GLU A 152 -24.06 -9.57 2.51
CA GLU A 152 -24.92 -9.69 1.33
C GLU A 152 -24.16 -9.34 0.05
N VAL A 153 -23.46 -8.20 0.07
CA VAL A 153 -22.66 -7.68 -1.03
C VAL A 153 -21.20 -7.63 -0.62
N SER A 154 -20.35 -8.37 -1.31
CA SER A 154 -18.91 -8.39 -1.04
C SER A 154 -18.21 -7.18 -1.64
N TYR A 155 -16.96 -6.92 -1.20
CA TYR A 155 -16.13 -5.86 -1.75
C TYR A 155 -16.00 -5.95 -3.27
N ALA A 156 -15.82 -7.15 -3.82
CA ALA A 156 -15.69 -7.34 -5.27
C ALA A 156 -16.99 -7.08 -6.05
N GLU A 157 -18.15 -7.28 -5.41
CA GLU A 157 -19.48 -7.07 -6.01
C GLU A 157 -19.98 -5.63 -5.84
N ARG A 158 -19.47 -4.90 -4.83
CA ARG A 158 -19.87 -3.54 -4.52
C ARG A 158 -19.46 -2.58 -5.63
N LYS A 159 -20.43 -1.79 -6.15
CA LYS A 159 -20.13 -0.68 -7.06
C LYS A 159 -19.23 0.34 -6.38
N GLY A 160 -18.17 0.76 -7.06
CA GLY A 160 -17.20 1.74 -6.54
C GLY A 160 -16.06 1.14 -5.72
N SER A 161 -15.95 -0.18 -5.60
CA SER A 161 -14.76 -0.82 -5.03
C SER A 161 -13.54 -0.60 -5.91
N LYS A 162 -12.49 0.02 -5.33
CA LYS A 162 -11.36 0.56 -6.12
C LYS A 162 -10.19 -0.39 -6.27
N TYR A 163 -9.98 -1.30 -5.30
CA TYR A 163 -8.70 -1.99 -5.14
C TYR A 163 -8.81 -3.52 -5.16
N THR A 164 -9.83 -4.07 -5.83
CA THR A 164 -9.91 -5.52 -6.03
C THR A 164 -8.97 -5.99 -7.12
N LYS A 165 -8.44 -7.20 -6.97
CA LYS A 165 -7.50 -7.87 -7.91
C LYS A 165 -6.25 -7.06 -8.24
N ASN A 166 -5.75 -6.30 -7.27
CA ASN A 166 -4.49 -5.58 -7.44
C ASN A 166 -3.32 -6.56 -7.57
N ASN A 167 -2.51 -6.34 -8.59
CA ASN A 167 -1.32 -7.16 -8.87
C ASN A 167 -0.03 -6.57 -8.30
N GLN A 168 -0.10 -5.42 -7.63
CA GLN A 168 1.05 -4.69 -7.09
C GLN A 168 0.60 -3.53 -6.19
N ALA A 169 1.55 -2.83 -5.53
CA ALA A 169 1.28 -1.61 -4.78
C ALA A 169 0.53 -0.59 -5.65
N ALA A 170 -0.76 -0.41 -5.36
CA ALA A 170 -1.63 0.45 -6.15
C ALA A 170 -1.48 1.90 -5.73
N SER A 171 -1.48 2.82 -6.71
CA SER A 171 -1.63 4.25 -6.44
C SER A 171 -3.06 4.59 -6.02
N SER A 172 -3.25 5.80 -5.47
CA SER A 172 -4.58 6.29 -5.10
C SER A 172 -5.53 6.32 -6.31
N LYS A 173 -6.76 5.91 -6.09
CA LYS A 173 -7.87 5.99 -7.05
C LYS A 173 -8.93 6.99 -6.56
N ILE A 174 -8.50 8.01 -5.82
CA ILE A 174 -9.39 8.99 -5.17
C ILE A 174 -10.33 9.70 -6.15
N MET A 175 -9.90 9.94 -7.39
CA MET A 175 -10.72 10.57 -8.42
C MET A 175 -12.03 9.83 -8.73
N GLN A 176 -12.09 8.53 -8.46
CA GLN A 176 -13.32 7.76 -8.65
C GLN A 176 -14.45 8.21 -7.71
N ASP A 177 -14.15 8.96 -6.64
CA ASP A 177 -15.15 9.50 -5.72
C ASP A 177 -15.85 10.76 -6.26
N PHE A 178 -15.35 11.31 -7.36
CA PHE A 178 -15.88 12.53 -8.00
C PHE A 178 -16.54 12.28 -9.38
N LYS A 179 -16.70 11.01 -9.76
CA LYS A 179 -17.33 10.59 -11.03
C LYS A 179 -18.79 10.21 -10.86
#